data_30244f0c65f2c79990450286ebcd7a31
#
_entry.id   30244f0c65f2c79990450286ebcd7a31
#
_cell.length_a   1.000
_cell.length_b   1.000
_cell.length_c   1.000
_cell.angle_alpha   90.00
_cell.angle_beta   90.00
_cell.angle_gamma   90.00
#
_symmetry.space_group_name_H-M   'P 1'
#
loop_
_entity.id
_entity.type
_entity.pdbx_description
1 polymer ?
#
loop_
_entity_poly.entity_id
_entity_poly.type
_entity_poly.pdbx_seq_one_letter_code
_entity_poly.pdbx_strand_id
1 'polypeptide(L)'
;KQGVSVAIPIVKVSMNSCVIKKFLDIVEDADGIAGAIAGITALIKKIPGISVYAGAIAGAMFAGKYAIKKVSDNGKYGISYNWIIGTPVVVPWRNG
;
A
#
# COMPACT_ATOMS: atom_id res chain seq x y z
N LYS A 1 8.76 10.48 -8.02
CA LYS A 1 7.97 9.57 -8.85
C LYS A 1 7.44 8.43 -8.02
N GLN A 2 6.15 8.15 -8.15
CA GLN A 2 5.50 7.04 -7.44
C GLN A 2 5.81 5.72 -8.12
N GLY A 3 6.15 4.71 -7.34
CA GLY A 3 6.43 3.38 -7.86
C GLY A 3 5.76 2.28 -7.04
N VAL A 4 4.96 1.48 -7.72
CA VAL A 4 4.35 0.27 -7.16
C VAL A 4 4.52 -0.84 -8.18
N SER A 5 4.94 -2.00 -7.72
CA SER A 5 5.05 -3.18 -8.58
C SER A 5 4.41 -4.39 -7.91
N VAL A 6 3.87 -5.28 -8.73
CA VAL A 6 3.20 -6.51 -8.28
C VAL A 6 3.76 -7.68 -9.08
N ALA A 7 4.18 -8.74 -8.42
CA ALA A 7 4.69 -9.96 -9.04
C ALA A 7 3.82 -11.17 -8.65
N ILE A 8 3.59 -12.06 -9.61
CA ILE A 8 2.78 -13.27 -9.50
C ILE A 8 3.71 -14.50 -9.69
N PRO A 9 3.48 -15.70 -9.08
CA PRO A 9 2.23 -16.21 -8.48
C PRO A 9 1.99 -15.85 -7.01
N ILE A 10 3.04 -15.56 -6.23
CA ILE A 10 2.86 -14.98 -4.89
C ILE A 10 2.80 -13.48 -5.10
N VAL A 11 1.70 -12.85 -4.68
CA VAL A 11 1.53 -11.42 -4.89
C VAL A 11 2.49 -10.66 -3.98
N LYS A 12 3.61 -10.25 -4.57
CA LYS A 12 4.60 -9.41 -3.91
C LYS A 12 4.39 -7.98 -4.37
N VAL A 13 4.03 -7.11 -3.45
CA VAL A 13 3.82 -5.69 -3.74
C VAL A 13 5.01 -4.91 -3.20
N SER A 14 5.62 -4.11 -4.06
CA SER A 14 6.75 -3.24 -3.69
C SER A 14 6.35 -1.79 -3.94
N MET A 15 6.58 -0.94 -2.95
CA MET A 15 6.24 0.48 -3.01
C MET A 15 7.41 1.33 -2.55
N ASN A 16 7.64 2.44 -3.22
CA ASN A 16 8.69 3.37 -2.80
C ASN A 16 8.20 4.32 -1.71
N SER A 17 9.12 5.11 -1.14
CA SER A 17 8.80 6.03 -0.05
C SER A 17 7.76 7.08 -0.45
N CYS A 18 7.72 7.48 -1.72
CA CYS A 18 6.76 8.45 -2.23
C CYS A 18 5.32 7.95 -2.06
N VAL A 19 5.06 6.70 -2.44
CA VAL A 19 3.75 6.07 -2.29
C VAL A 19 3.39 5.89 -0.82
N ILE A 20 4.35 5.47 -0.01
CA ILE A 20 4.13 5.24 1.43
C ILE A 20 3.77 6.55 2.14
N LYS A 21 4.45 7.64 1.84
CA LYS A 21 4.12 8.95 2.41
C LYS A 21 2.70 9.38 2.06
N LYS A 22 2.29 9.21 0.81
CA LYS A 22 0.93 9.53 0.38
C LYS A 22 -0.10 8.62 1.02
N PHE A 23 0.20 7.35 1.16
CA PHE A 23 -0.65 6.41 1.86
C PHE A 23 -0.88 6.82 3.33
N LEU A 24 0.20 7.16 4.04
CA LEU A 24 0.09 7.56 5.44
C LEU A 24 -0.72 8.87 5.58
N ASP A 25 -0.52 9.83 4.70
CA ASP A 25 -1.30 11.08 4.69
C ASP A 25 -2.79 10.81 4.51
N ILE A 26 -3.14 9.93 3.58
CA ILE A 26 -4.52 9.55 3.33
C ILE A 26 -5.15 8.89 4.56
N VAL A 27 -4.43 7.97 5.19
CA VAL A 27 -4.91 7.25 6.38
C VAL A 27 -5.11 8.19 7.56
N GLU A 28 -4.23 9.16 7.74
CA GLU A 28 -4.32 10.14 8.84
C GLU A 28 -5.50 11.09 8.66
N ASP A 29 -5.81 11.49 7.43
CA ASP A 29 -6.89 12.44 7.14
C ASP A 29 -8.24 11.79 6.85
N ALA A 30 -8.30 10.47 6.76
CA ALA A 30 -9.51 9.75 6.36
C ALA A 30 -10.55 9.69 7.48
N ASP A 31 -11.81 9.89 7.11
CA ASP A 31 -12.96 9.67 8.00
C ASP A 31 -13.36 8.18 7.97
N GLY A 32 -12.59 7.36 8.68
CA GLY A 32 -12.87 5.95 8.81
C GLY A 32 -12.32 5.09 7.68
N ILE A 33 -12.64 3.80 7.73
CA ILE A 33 -12.11 2.77 6.82
C ILE A 33 -12.50 3.03 5.37
N ALA A 34 -13.75 3.34 5.12
CA ALA A 34 -14.27 3.55 3.76
C ALA A 34 -13.57 4.74 3.08
N GLY A 35 -13.34 5.83 3.81
CA GLY A 35 -12.64 7.00 3.30
C GLY A 35 -11.17 6.69 2.99
N ALA A 36 -10.50 5.93 3.86
CA ALA A 36 -9.12 5.52 3.65
C ALA A 36 -8.97 4.64 2.39
N ILE A 37 -9.83 3.64 2.24
CA ILE A 37 -9.79 2.73 1.09
C ILE A 37 -10.07 3.50 -0.21
N ALA A 38 -11.04 4.40 -0.21
CA ALA A 38 -11.38 5.20 -1.38
C ALA A 38 -10.19 6.09 -1.79
N GLY A 39 -9.54 6.76 -0.83
CA GLY A 39 -8.39 7.61 -1.10
C GLY A 39 -7.18 6.84 -1.63
N ILE A 40 -6.87 5.70 -1.04
CA ILE A 40 -5.77 4.85 -1.49
C ILE A 40 -6.05 4.27 -2.88
N THR A 41 -7.29 3.84 -3.13
CA THR A 41 -7.69 3.33 -4.45
C THR A 41 -7.51 4.40 -5.52
N ALA A 42 -7.94 5.63 -5.25
CA ALA A 42 -7.75 6.75 -6.17
C ALA A 42 -6.27 7.03 -6.43
N LEU A 43 -5.42 6.94 -5.41
CA LEU A 43 -3.97 7.10 -5.56
C LEU A 43 -3.37 6.03 -6.48
N ILE A 44 -3.73 4.77 -6.25
CA ILE A 44 -3.18 3.64 -7.01
C ILE A 44 -3.67 3.65 -8.46
N LYS A 45 -4.89 4.07 -8.72
CA LYS A 45 -5.44 4.16 -10.07
C LYS A 45 -4.68 5.12 -10.99
N LYS A 46 -3.94 6.05 -10.43
CA LYS A 46 -3.09 6.96 -11.20
C LYS A 46 -1.81 6.29 -11.71
N ILE A 47 -1.51 5.08 -11.26
CA ILE A 47 -0.30 4.35 -11.60
C ILE A 47 -0.65 3.33 -12.69
N PRO A 48 -0.08 3.47 -13.91
CA PRO A 48 -0.41 2.55 -15.02
C PRO A 48 -0.04 1.10 -14.70
N GLY A 49 -0.85 0.18 -15.17
CA GLY A 49 -0.58 -1.26 -15.08
C GLY A 49 -1.04 -1.94 -13.80
N ILE A 50 -1.35 -1.19 -12.76
CA ILE A 50 -1.79 -1.78 -11.49
C ILE A 50 -3.20 -1.37 -11.07
N SER A 51 -3.86 -0.55 -11.87
CA SER A 51 -5.22 -0.07 -11.56
C SER A 51 -6.23 -1.21 -11.42
N VAL A 52 -6.00 -2.34 -12.10
CA VAL A 52 -6.85 -3.55 -11.99
C VAL A 52 -6.87 -4.10 -10.56
N TYR A 53 -5.78 -3.94 -9.84
CA TYR A 53 -5.62 -4.46 -8.48
C TYR A 53 -5.86 -3.38 -7.42
N ALA A 54 -6.26 -2.18 -7.82
CA ALA A 54 -6.28 -1.02 -6.94
C ALA A 54 -7.07 -1.26 -5.63
N GLY A 55 -8.27 -1.79 -5.73
CA GLY A 55 -9.09 -2.04 -4.56
C GLY A 55 -8.50 -3.09 -3.61
N ALA A 56 -7.92 -4.14 -4.17
CA ALA A 56 -7.31 -5.22 -3.41
C ALA A 56 -6.02 -4.75 -2.72
N ILE A 57 -5.17 -4.01 -3.44
CA ILE A 57 -3.94 -3.43 -2.89
C ILE A 57 -4.29 -2.42 -1.78
N ALA A 58 -5.28 -1.58 -2.00
CA ALA A 58 -5.73 -0.61 -1.00
C ALA A 58 -6.21 -1.29 0.28
N GLY A 59 -6.97 -2.37 0.15
CA GLY A 59 -7.42 -3.15 1.31
C GLY A 59 -6.26 -3.74 2.10
N ALA A 60 -5.28 -4.32 1.41
CA ALA A 60 -4.09 -4.89 2.05
C ALA A 60 -3.25 -3.80 2.75
N MET A 61 -3.04 -2.66 2.09
CA MET A 61 -2.31 -1.53 2.67
C MET A 61 -3.00 -1.02 3.94
N PHE A 62 -4.33 -0.91 3.90
CA PHE A 62 -5.09 -0.44 5.05
C PHE A 62 -5.01 -1.44 6.22
N ALA A 63 -5.14 -2.73 5.94
CA ALA A 63 -5.06 -3.77 6.96
C ALA A 63 -3.69 -3.77 7.66
N GLY A 64 -2.62 -3.50 6.91
CA GLY A 64 -1.26 -3.48 7.43
C GLY A 64 -0.73 -2.09 7.79
N LYS A 65 -1.56 -1.07 7.88
CA LYS A 65 -1.11 0.33 8.00
C LYS A 65 -0.15 0.60 9.16
N TYR A 66 -0.37 -0.01 10.31
CA TYR A 66 0.52 0.20 11.46
C TYR A 66 1.88 -0.45 11.26
N ALA A 67 1.89 -1.67 10.70
CA ALA A 67 3.14 -2.35 10.36
C ALA A 67 3.89 -1.60 9.26
N ILE A 68 3.18 -1.11 8.25
CA ILE A 68 3.76 -0.31 7.16
C ILE A 68 4.38 0.96 7.70
N LYS A 69 3.69 1.67 8.58
CA LYS A 69 4.21 2.88 9.20
C LYS A 69 5.49 2.61 9.99
N LYS A 70 5.51 1.52 10.76
CA LYS A 70 6.65 1.14 11.58
C LYS A 70 7.85 0.72 10.73
N VAL A 71 7.64 -0.14 9.76
CA VAL A 71 8.71 -0.66 8.90
C VAL A 71 9.29 0.43 8.01
N SER A 72 8.44 1.32 7.49
CA SER A 72 8.89 2.43 6.63
C SER A 72 9.46 3.62 7.39
N ASP A 73 9.43 3.59 8.70
CA ASP A 73 9.84 4.71 9.56
C ASP A 73 9.09 6.01 9.18
N ASN A 74 7.77 5.96 9.29
CA ASN A 74 6.86 7.06 8.96
C ASN A 74 6.96 7.53 7.49
N GLY A 75 7.21 6.58 6.58
CA GLY A 75 7.29 6.89 5.16
C GLY A 75 8.66 7.30 4.66
N LYS A 76 9.69 7.18 5.49
CA LYS A 76 11.06 7.52 5.12
C LYS A 76 11.65 6.53 4.11
N TYR A 77 11.26 5.26 4.19
CA TYR A 77 11.77 4.19 3.35
C TYR A 77 10.65 3.53 2.57
N GLY A 78 10.95 2.94 1.42
CA GLY A 78 10.03 2.09 0.70
C GLY A 78 9.84 0.76 1.42
N ILE A 79 8.74 0.08 1.11
CA ILE A 79 8.46 -1.24 1.67
C ILE A 79 8.04 -2.21 0.58
N SER A 80 8.21 -3.50 0.90
CA SER A 80 7.61 -4.58 0.12
C SER A 80 6.82 -5.48 1.06
N TYR A 81 5.80 -6.13 0.55
CA TYR A 81 5.09 -7.14 1.31
C TYR A 81 4.59 -8.26 0.43
N ASN A 82 4.46 -9.46 1.00
CA ASN A 82 3.78 -10.58 0.38
C ASN A 82 2.33 -10.55 0.80
N TRP A 83 1.44 -10.78 -0.16
CA TRP A 83 0.02 -10.75 0.08
C TRP A 83 -0.66 -11.89 -0.66
N ILE A 84 -1.55 -12.60 0.03
CA ILE A 84 -2.40 -13.62 -0.56
C ILE A 84 -3.79 -12.99 -0.72
N ILE A 85 -4.29 -12.96 -1.96
CA ILE A 85 -5.59 -12.36 -2.28
C ILE A 85 -6.68 -12.99 -1.41
N GLY A 86 -7.46 -12.13 -0.75
CA GLY A 86 -8.55 -12.56 0.13
C GLY A 86 -8.16 -12.71 1.59
N THR A 87 -6.89 -12.50 1.95
CA THR A 87 -6.46 -12.51 3.35
C THR A 87 -6.08 -11.09 3.81
N PRO A 88 -6.34 -10.74 5.09
CA PRO A 88 -5.92 -9.45 5.64
C PRO A 88 -4.47 -9.45 6.16
N VAL A 89 -3.75 -10.55 6.00
CA VAL A 89 -2.42 -10.69 6.58
C VAL A 89 -1.37 -10.08 5.65
N VAL A 90 -0.65 -9.08 6.16
CA VAL A 90 0.43 -8.40 5.45
C VAL A 90 1.66 -8.39 6.35
N VAL A 91 2.77 -8.92 5.84
CA VAL A 91 4.06 -8.89 6.54
C VAL A 91 5.02 -8.04 5.72
N PRO A 92 5.12 -6.73 6.02
CA PRO A 92 5.98 -5.84 5.24
C PRO A 92 7.44 -5.92 5.69
N TRP A 93 8.33 -5.58 4.76
CA TRP A 93 9.75 -5.37 5.07
C TRP A 93 10.27 -4.18 4.29
N ARG A 94 11.32 -3.56 4.82
CA ARG A 94 11.96 -2.40 4.20
C ARG A 94 12.71 -2.82 2.93
N ASN A 95 12.51 -2.09 1.85
CA ASN A 95 13.16 -2.39 0.58
C ASN A 95 14.07 -1.25 0.05
N GLY A 96 14.21 -0.20 0.80
CA GLY A 96 15.03 0.91 0.33
C GLY A 96 15.28 2.03 1.34
#